data_cfd163cc25b0f88b327bb9fd3ef5ce23
#
_entry.id   cfd163cc25b0f88b327bb9fd3ef5ce23
#
_cell.length_a   1.000
_cell.length_b   1.000
_cell.length_c   1.000
_cell.angle_alpha   90.00
_cell.angle_beta   90.00
_cell.angle_gamma   90.00
#
_symmetry.space_group_name_H-M   'P 1'
#
loop_
_entity.id
_entity.type
_entity.pdbx_description
1 polymer ?
#
loop_
_entity_poly.entity_id
_entity_poly.type
_entity_poly.pdbx_seq_one_letter_code
_entity_poly.pdbx_strand_id
1 'polypeptide(L)'
;MIDLADSTSADDVLHMNKADPVLQLKNVHKSFGSLKVLDGLNLDVYPGEVFGFLGRNGAGKSTAIRLLMGITQCDAGHINVFGQPLKDDLIRIRQKIGYVAQDQNMYPWMTPRILSRFVKSFYPAWDAQRYQQLVDDFELPAKRRIGTFSGGMKAKLALTLALSTRPQLLILDEPTAGMDPVARREFLDLVREQTVSDGTTTFFSTHLIDEIEAIADRIGIVESGRTIYDGALDPLRNSINCWSIAKELYVPGDLPGEFARNSLRVLKDGERQGRWVVTLQFSQNAMALTEIVLNEGWRNEPMSLEDVFIAVVAKP
;
A
#
# COMPACT_ATOMS: atom_id res chain seq x y z
N MET A 1 20.19 4.97 54.44
CA MET A 1 19.13 5.84 53.89
C MET A 1 19.35 5.84 52.40
N ILE A 2 18.66 4.96 51.73
CA ILE A 2 18.76 4.74 50.28
C ILE A 2 17.44 5.25 49.71
N ASP A 3 17.52 6.29 48.92
CA ASP A 3 16.38 6.91 48.25
C ASP A 3 16.19 6.19 46.92
N LEU A 4 15.09 5.48 46.79
CA LEU A 4 14.63 4.82 45.58
C LEU A 4 13.39 5.57 45.10
N ALA A 5 13.56 6.40 44.08
CA ALA A 5 12.45 6.91 43.32
C ALA A 5 12.91 7.13 41.86
N ASP A 6 12.94 6.07 41.10
CA ASP A 6 12.99 6.16 39.63
C ASP A 6 11.62 5.79 39.11
N SER A 7 10.80 6.81 38.86
CA SER A 7 9.52 6.72 38.19
C SER A 7 9.76 6.77 36.70
N THR A 8 10.03 5.63 36.08
CA THR A 8 10.00 5.48 34.64
C THR A 8 8.55 5.64 34.20
N SER A 9 8.23 6.73 33.52
CA SER A 9 6.90 7.03 33.03
C SER A 9 6.52 6.04 31.92
N ALA A 10 5.25 5.66 31.90
CA ALA A 10 4.67 4.75 30.89
C ALA A 10 4.79 5.29 29.45
N ASP A 11 5.21 6.53 29.25
CA ASP A 11 5.46 7.16 27.96
C ASP A 11 6.78 6.75 27.29
N ASP A 12 7.76 6.25 28.06
CA ASP A 12 9.06 5.84 27.52
C ASP A 12 9.06 4.45 26.85
N VAL A 13 8.00 3.66 27.01
CA VAL A 13 7.91 2.31 26.41
C VAL A 13 7.37 2.37 24.97
N LEU A 14 6.86 3.50 24.49
CA LEU A 14 6.28 3.67 23.15
C LEU A 14 7.27 4.19 22.08
N HIS A 15 8.49 4.50 22.43
CA HIS A 15 9.57 4.79 21.48
C HIS A 15 10.40 3.54 21.18
N MET A 16 9.77 2.48 20.66
CA MET A 16 10.52 1.50 19.86
C MET A 16 11.15 2.28 18.70
N ASN A 17 12.49 2.23 18.60
CA ASN A 17 13.28 2.79 17.50
C ASN A 17 12.60 2.49 16.16
N LYS A 18 11.82 3.43 15.62
CA LYS A 18 11.34 3.34 14.25
C LYS A 18 12.59 3.41 13.38
N ALA A 19 12.90 2.33 12.66
CA ALA A 19 13.93 2.35 11.64
C ALA A 19 13.67 3.52 10.69
N ASP A 20 14.70 4.15 10.15
CA ASP A 20 14.54 5.19 9.15
C ASP A 20 13.81 4.62 7.91
N PRO A 21 12.89 5.39 7.29
CA PRO A 21 12.15 4.91 6.14
C PRO A 21 13.08 4.66 4.94
N VAL A 22 12.86 3.54 4.26
CA VAL A 22 13.54 3.20 3.00
C VAL A 22 13.10 4.14 1.87
N LEU A 23 11.82 4.54 1.92
CA LEU A 23 11.22 5.45 0.98
C LEU A 23 10.41 6.51 1.73
N GLN A 24 10.67 7.78 1.42
CA GLN A 24 9.96 8.90 2.03
C GLN A 24 9.58 9.95 0.99
N LEU A 25 8.30 10.32 0.97
CA LEU A 25 7.78 11.48 0.24
C LEU A 25 7.32 12.51 1.25
N LYS A 26 7.79 13.76 1.10
CA LYS A 26 7.41 14.88 1.97
C LYS A 26 6.86 16.03 1.14
N ASN A 27 5.56 16.30 1.33
CA ASN A 27 4.84 17.41 0.69
C ASN A 27 5.09 17.48 -0.83
N VAL A 28 4.95 16.32 -1.51
CA VAL A 28 5.27 16.19 -2.93
C VAL A 28 4.14 16.71 -3.79
N HIS A 29 4.48 17.65 -4.69
CA HIS A 29 3.55 18.23 -5.65
C HIS A 29 3.95 17.90 -7.08
N LYS A 30 2.96 17.64 -7.95
CA LYS A 30 3.14 17.43 -9.38
C LYS A 30 1.94 17.87 -10.18
N SER A 31 2.19 18.69 -11.20
CA SER A 31 1.18 19.15 -12.15
C SER A 31 1.62 18.85 -13.59
N PHE A 32 0.67 18.65 -14.48
CA PHE A 32 0.85 18.58 -15.92
C PHE A 32 -0.03 19.63 -16.57
N GLY A 33 0.58 20.74 -16.99
CA GLY A 33 -0.16 21.94 -17.39
C GLY A 33 -1.02 22.46 -16.23
N SER A 34 -2.32 22.61 -16.44
CA SER A 34 -3.27 23.05 -15.39
C SER A 34 -3.74 21.93 -14.46
N LEU A 35 -3.48 20.66 -14.81
CA LEU A 35 -3.93 19.51 -14.02
C LEU A 35 -2.96 19.25 -12.87
N LYS A 36 -3.39 19.53 -11.63
CA LYS A 36 -2.68 19.13 -10.42
C LYS A 36 -2.96 17.65 -10.14
N VAL A 37 -1.92 16.81 -10.23
CA VAL A 37 -2.03 15.36 -10.06
C VAL A 37 -1.61 14.93 -8.65
N LEU A 38 -0.55 15.54 -8.10
CA LEU A 38 -0.16 15.36 -6.70
C LEU A 38 -0.19 16.73 -6.02
N ASP A 39 -0.79 16.76 -4.81
CA ASP A 39 -1.04 18.00 -4.08
C ASP A 39 -0.66 17.85 -2.60
N GLY A 40 0.65 17.76 -2.33
CA GLY A 40 1.17 17.60 -0.99
C GLY A 40 1.15 16.14 -0.52
N LEU A 41 1.50 15.19 -1.41
CA LEU A 41 1.58 13.77 -1.06
C LEU A 41 2.67 13.54 -0.02
N ASN A 42 2.30 12.85 1.08
CA ASN A 42 3.21 12.41 2.13
C ASN A 42 3.11 10.90 2.29
N LEU A 43 4.25 10.22 2.45
CA LEU A 43 4.30 8.77 2.57
C LEU A 43 5.64 8.32 3.15
N ASP A 44 5.60 7.35 4.09
CA ASP A 44 6.79 6.70 4.63
C ASP A 44 6.67 5.18 4.49
N VAL A 45 7.71 4.54 3.91
CA VAL A 45 7.81 3.07 3.79
C VAL A 45 9.03 2.58 4.56
N TYR A 46 8.84 1.58 5.41
CA TYR A 46 9.88 1.10 6.31
C TYR A 46 10.53 -0.20 5.81
N PRO A 47 11.77 -0.51 6.29
CA PRO A 47 12.48 -1.71 5.85
C PRO A 47 11.70 -2.99 6.11
N GLY A 48 11.66 -3.90 5.12
CA GLY A 48 11.12 -5.26 5.24
C GLY A 48 9.61 -5.37 5.26
N GLU A 49 8.86 -4.25 5.14
CA GLU A 49 7.40 -4.30 5.03
C GLU A 49 6.90 -4.46 3.59
N VAL A 50 5.71 -5.00 3.45
CA VAL A 50 4.89 -4.88 2.25
C VAL A 50 3.96 -3.69 2.41
N PHE A 51 4.23 -2.62 1.68
CA PHE A 51 3.44 -1.40 1.71
C PHE A 51 2.50 -1.33 0.51
N GLY A 52 1.20 -1.30 0.77
CA GLY A 52 0.16 -1.17 -0.25
C GLY A 52 -0.21 0.28 -0.51
N PHE A 53 -0.06 0.76 -1.74
CA PHE A 53 -0.44 2.10 -2.15
C PHE A 53 -1.79 2.08 -2.87
N LEU A 54 -2.87 2.29 -2.10
CA LEU A 54 -4.24 2.14 -2.52
C LEU A 54 -4.85 3.46 -2.99
N GLY A 55 -5.58 3.43 -4.09
CA GLY A 55 -6.32 4.60 -4.57
C GLY A 55 -7.07 4.31 -5.85
N ARG A 56 -8.10 5.11 -6.13
CA ARG A 56 -8.88 5.02 -7.37
C ARG A 56 -8.01 5.33 -8.59
N ASN A 57 -8.52 4.97 -9.78
CA ASN A 57 -7.88 5.38 -11.02
C ASN A 57 -7.86 6.91 -11.12
N GLY A 58 -6.69 7.46 -11.50
CA GLY A 58 -6.48 8.92 -11.53
C GLY A 58 -6.11 9.56 -10.19
N ALA A 59 -6.01 8.81 -9.08
CA ALA A 59 -5.62 9.36 -7.77
C ALA A 59 -4.15 9.83 -7.69
N GLY A 60 -3.32 9.51 -8.70
CA GLY A 60 -1.91 9.93 -8.76
C GLY A 60 -0.90 8.82 -8.52
N LYS A 61 -1.32 7.54 -8.35
CA LYS A 61 -0.44 6.40 -8.02
C LYS A 61 0.73 6.23 -9.00
N SER A 62 0.44 6.04 -10.29
CA SER A 62 1.50 5.86 -11.29
C SER A 62 2.36 7.13 -11.47
N THR A 63 1.82 8.32 -11.20
CA THR A 63 2.62 9.55 -11.18
C THR A 63 3.61 9.54 -10.02
N ALA A 64 3.18 9.15 -8.82
CA ALA A 64 4.07 8.99 -7.68
C ALA A 64 5.19 7.97 -7.98
N ILE A 65 4.85 6.81 -8.55
CA ILE A 65 5.85 5.80 -8.95
C ILE A 65 6.83 6.35 -10.00
N ARG A 66 6.35 7.10 -11.01
CA ARG A 66 7.26 7.72 -12.00
C ARG A 66 8.21 8.74 -11.37
N LEU A 67 7.76 9.47 -10.33
CA LEU A 67 8.64 10.33 -9.54
C LEU A 67 9.68 9.52 -8.79
N LEU A 68 9.27 8.42 -8.11
CA LEU A 68 10.16 7.52 -7.37
C LEU A 68 11.22 6.88 -8.28
N MET A 69 10.82 6.53 -9.50
CA MET A 69 11.75 6.01 -10.51
C MET A 69 12.57 7.13 -11.18
N GLY A 70 12.37 8.40 -10.82
CA GLY A 70 13.04 9.55 -11.44
C GLY A 70 12.78 9.69 -12.94
N ILE A 71 11.67 9.10 -13.45
CA ILE A 71 11.23 9.26 -14.85
C ILE A 71 10.71 10.68 -15.08
N THR A 72 10.12 11.27 -14.06
CA THR A 72 9.72 12.68 -14.02
C THR A 72 10.17 13.32 -12.71
N GLN A 73 10.19 14.65 -12.64
CA GLN A 73 10.57 15.41 -11.45
C GLN A 73 9.33 15.97 -10.76
N CYS A 74 9.35 16.06 -9.43
CA CYS A 74 8.34 16.80 -8.67
C CYS A 74 8.49 18.30 -8.87
N ASP A 75 7.39 19.04 -8.77
CA ASP A 75 7.39 20.48 -8.88
C ASP A 75 7.76 21.15 -7.54
N ALA A 76 7.42 20.48 -6.41
CA ALA A 76 7.80 20.88 -5.06
C ALA A 76 7.81 19.65 -4.14
N GLY A 77 8.39 19.82 -2.93
CA GLY A 77 8.55 18.74 -1.95
C GLY A 77 9.86 17.97 -2.09
N HIS A 78 9.98 16.90 -1.32
CA HIS A 78 11.21 16.11 -1.24
C HIS A 78 10.90 14.62 -1.36
N ILE A 79 11.77 13.89 -2.07
CA ILE A 79 11.73 12.44 -2.19
C ILE A 79 13.09 11.90 -1.74
N ASN A 80 13.09 11.10 -0.67
CA ASN A 80 14.27 10.40 -0.19
C ASN A 80 14.10 8.90 -0.40
N VAL A 81 15.17 8.24 -0.82
CA VAL A 81 15.23 6.79 -0.99
C VAL A 81 16.54 6.31 -0.35
N PHE A 82 16.46 5.30 0.51
CA PHE A 82 17.60 4.80 1.30
C PHE A 82 18.30 5.91 2.10
N GLY A 83 17.51 6.84 2.69
CA GLY A 83 18.02 7.93 3.53
C GLY A 83 18.69 9.10 2.77
N GLN A 84 18.67 9.10 1.43
CA GLN A 84 19.29 10.16 0.63
C GLN A 84 18.30 10.75 -0.39
N PRO A 85 18.46 12.03 -0.78
CA PRO A 85 17.63 12.65 -1.80
C PRO A 85 17.75 11.91 -3.14
N LEU A 86 16.60 11.58 -3.75
CA LEU A 86 16.54 10.82 -5.00
C LEU A 86 17.35 11.47 -6.14
N LYS A 87 17.42 12.80 -6.16
CA LYS A 87 18.11 13.58 -7.20
C LYS A 87 19.64 13.48 -7.15
N ASP A 88 20.22 13.09 -6.01
CA ASP A 88 21.67 13.18 -5.79
C ASP A 88 22.43 12.02 -6.47
N ASP A 89 21.86 10.80 -6.47
CA ASP A 89 22.48 9.65 -7.16
C ASP A 89 21.43 8.67 -7.71
N LEU A 90 20.70 9.14 -8.70
CA LEU A 90 19.59 8.38 -9.30
C LEU A 90 20.02 7.02 -9.88
N ILE A 91 21.23 6.93 -10.43
CA ILE A 91 21.73 5.69 -11.06
C ILE A 91 21.96 4.63 -9.98
N ARG A 92 22.68 4.96 -8.90
CA ARG A 92 22.95 4.01 -7.80
C ARG A 92 21.68 3.65 -7.04
N ILE A 93 20.76 4.61 -6.85
CA ILE A 93 19.46 4.33 -6.23
C ILE A 93 18.69 3.31 -7.08
N ARG A 94 18.56 3.52 -8.40
CA ARG A 94 17.87 2.60 -9.31
C ARG A 94 18.47 1.19 -9.34
N GLN A 95 19.78 1.06 -9.18
CA GLN A 95 20.44 -0.24 -9.11
C GLN A 95 20.03 -1.08 -7.89
N LYS A 96 19.48 -0.44 -6.85
CA LYS A 96 18.96 -1.10 -5.65
C LYS A 96 17.44 -1.28 -5.69
N ILE A 97 16.77 -0.83 -6.75
CA ILE A 97 15.33 -0.94 -6.94
C ILE A 97 15.02 -1.99 -8.00
N GLY A 98 14.16 -2.95 -7.65
CA GLY A 98 13.47 -3.79 -8.62
C GLY A 98 12.18 -3.12 -9.03
N TYR A 99 11.90 -2.99 -10.32
CA TYR A 99 10.69 -2.32 -10.80
C TYR A 99 9.90 -3.20 -11.75
N VAL A 100 8.60 -3.35 -11.48
CA VAL A 100 7.62 -4.00 -12.36
C VAL A 100 6.58 -2.96 -12.74
N ALA A 101 6.57 -2.57 -14.03
CA ALA A 101 5.62 -1.61 -14.56
C ALA A 101 4.23 -2.25 -14.78
N GLN A 102 3.18 -1.44 -14.80
CA GLN A 102 1.81 -1.87 -15.11
C GLN A 102 1.75 -2.52 -16.51
N ASP A 103 2.32 -1.84 -17.51
CA ASP A 103 2.46 -2.40 -18.86
C ASP A 103 3.84 -3.01 -19.00
N GLN A 104 3.92 -4.36 -19.05
CA GLN A 104 5.18 -5.08 -19.26
C GLN A 104 5.57 -5.01 -20.74
N ASN A 105 5.97 -3.81 -21.18
CA ASN A 105 6.43 -3.55 -22.55
C ASN A 105 7.83 -4.12 -22.78
N MET A 106 7.92 -5.45 -22.91
CA MET A 106 9.16 -6.14 -23.23
C MET A 106 9.32 -6.31 -24.74
N TYR A 107 10.55 -6.48 -25.21
CA TYR A 107 10.84 -6.73 -26.61
C TYR A 107 10.24 -8.08 -27.07
N PRO A 108 9.20 -8.12 -27.93
CA PRO A 108 8.44 -9.34 -28.21
C PRO A 108 9.25 -10.40 -28.97
N TRP A 109 10.31 -10.00 -29.67
CA TRP A 109 11.21 -10.90 -30.40
C TRP A 109 12.27 -11.57 -29.52
N MET A 110 12.52 -11.04 -28.31
CA MET A 110 13.46 -11.62 -27.37
C MET A 110 12.88 -12.87 -26.72
N THR A 111 13.75 -13.70 -26.19
CA THR A 111 13.42 -14.76 -25.24
C THR A 111 13.79 -14.31 -23.83
N PRO A 112 13.24 -14.91 -22.75
CA PRO A 112 13.65 -14.61 -21.37
C PRO A 112 15.17 -14.67 -21.17
N ARG A 113 15.82 -15.66 -21.79
CA ARG A 113 17.28 -15.81 -21.75
C ARG A 113 18.04 -14.65 -22.38
N ILE A 114 17.55 -14.08 -23.48
CA ILE A 114 18.19 -12.92 -24.14
C ILE A 114 17.95 -11.67 -23.32
N LEU A 115 16.69 -11.47 -22.87
CA LEU A 115 16.31 -10.32 -22.07
C LEU A 115 17.07 -10.28 -20.73
N SER A 116 17.26 -11.41 -20.06
CA SER A 116 18.02 -11.46 -18.80
C SER A 116 19.49 -11.05 -18.98
N ARG A 117 20.13 -11.44 -20.09
CA ARG A 117 21.51 -11.00 -20.39
C ARG A 117 21.59 -9.50 -20.63
N PHE A 118 20.58 -8.93 -21.28
CA PHE A 118 20.47 -7.49 -21.49
C PHE A 118 20.29 -6.74 -20.17
N VAL A 119 19.33 -7.16 -19.33
CA VAL A 119 19.08 -6.53 -18.03
C VAL A 119 20.29 -6.65 -17.11
N LYS A 120 20.92 -7.81 -17.04
CA LYS A 120 22.14 -8.05 -16.25
C LYS A 120 23.22 -6.98 -16.45
N SER A 121 23.36 -6.45 -17.67
CA SER A 121 24.42 -5.46 -17.97
C SER A 121 24.27 -4.14 -17.23
N PHE A 122 23.08 -3.84 -16.68
CA PHE A 122 22.81 -2.61 -15.94
C PHE A 122 22.86 -2.77 -14.42
N TYR A 123 22.89 -4.03 -13.93
CA TYR A 123 22.78 -4.32 -12.50
C TYR A 123 23.99 -5.10 -11.99
N PRO A 124 24.92 -4.44 -11.28
CA PRO A 124 26.12 -5.09 -10.75
C PRO A 124 25.83 -6.25 -9.78
N ALA A 125 24.72 -6.16 -9.05
CA ALA A 125 24.27 -7.17 -8.07
C ALA A 125 23.43 -8.31 -8.71
N TRP A 126 23.41 -8.43 -10.05
CA TRP A 126 22.65 -9.48 -10.73
C TRP A 126 23.01 -10.88 -10.25
N ASP A 127 22.00 -11.62 -9.78
CA ASP A 127 22.12 -13.00 -9.36
C ASP A 127 21.60 -13.97 -10.43
N ALA A 128 22.53 -14.64 -11.12
CA ALA A 128 22.21 -15.58 -12.19
C ALA A 128 21.58 -16.89 -11.66
N GLN A 129 21.95 -17.30 -10.45
CA GLN A 129 21.38 -18.50 -9.82
C GLN A 129 19.93 -18.24 -9.41
N ARG A 130 19.67 -17.10 -8.80
CA ARG A 130 18.32 -16.65 -8.44
C ARG A 130 17.42 -16.52 -9.67
N TYR A 131 17.95 -15.93 -10.76
CA TYR A 131 17.22 -15.86 -12.02
C TYR A 131 16.80 -17.24 -12.53
N GLN A 132 17.71 -18.20 -12.53
CA GLN A 132 17.40 -19.56 -13.01
C GLN A 132 16.37 -20.24 -12.11
N GLN A 133 16.54 -20.13 -10.80
CA GLN A 133 15.58 -20.67 -9.82
C GLN A 133 14.17 -20.11 -10.06
N LEU A 134 14.02 -18.76 -10.18
CA LEU A 134 12.72 -18.15 -10.40
C LEU A 134 12.10 -18.50 -11.77
N VAL A 135 12.94 -18.69 -12.80
CA VAL A 135 12.48 -19.18 -14.12
C VAL A 135 11.88 -20.59 -13.99
N ASP A 136 12.50 -21.45 -13.20
CA ASP A 136 12.05 -22.82 -12.97
C ASP A 136 10.80 -22.83 -12.07
N ASP A 137 10.79 -22.10 -10.96
CA ASP A 137 9.67 -22.00 -10.01
C ASP A 137 8.40 -21.44 -10.69
N PHE A 138 8.56 -20.47 -11.58
CA PHE A 138 7.45 -19.85 -12.30
C PHE A 138 7.09 -20.56 -13.61
N GLU A 139 7.78 -21.67 -13.91
CA GLU A 139 7.62 -22.48 -15.13
C GLU A 139 7.72 -21.65 -16.43
N LEU A 140 8.65 -20.68 -16.45
CA LEU A 140 8.79 -19.77 -17.58
C LEU A 140 9.57 -20.45 -18.72
N PRO A 141 9.03 -20.49 -19.97
CA PRO A 141 9.70 -21.12 -21.09
C PRO A 141 10.87 -20.25 -21.58
N ALA A 142 12.06 -20.48 -21.05
CA ALA A 142 13.28 -19.68 -21.25
C ALA A 142 13.71 -19.45 -22.72
N LYS A 143 13.29 -20.34 -23.64
CA LYS A 143 13.64 -20.30 -25.07
C LYS A 143 12.50 -19.78 -25.96
N ARG A 144 11.28 -19.59 -25.43
CA ARG A 144 10.12 -19.14 -26.20
C ARG A 144 10.13 -17.61 -26.33
N ARG A 145 9.66 -17.06 -27.46
CA ARG A 145 9.60 -15.60 -27.65
C ARG A 145 8.57 -14.96 -26.72
N ILE A 146 8.96 -13.85 -26.08
CA ILE A 146 8.13 -13.11 -25.10
C ILE A 146 6.81 -12.61 -25.74
N GLY A 147 6.81 -12.30 -27.04
CA GLY A 147 5.61 -11.89 -27.76
C GLY A 147 4.47 -12.92 -27.74
N THR A 148 4.77 -14.19 -27.41
CA THR A 148 3.77 -15.27 -27.29
C THR A 148 3.35 -15.55 -25.85
N PHE A 149 3.83 -14.77 -24.87
CA PHE A 149 3.50 -14.93 -23.47
C PHE A 149 2.11 -14.33 -23.16
N SER A 150 1.37 -14.98 -22.26
CA SER A 150 0.18 -14.36 -21.65
C SER A 150 0.58 -13.16 -20.78
N GLY A 151 -0.40 -12.35 -20.40
CA GLY A 151 -0.18 -11.24 -19.46
C GLY A 151 0.47 -11.71 -18.14
N GLY A 152 -0.07 -12.78 -17.53
CA GLY A 152 0.50 -13.35 -16.31
C GLY A 152 1.92 -13.87 -16.49
N MET A 153 2.24 -14.52 -17.61
CA MET A 153 3.63 -14.95 -17.89
C MET A 153 4.58 -13.76 -18.05
N LYS A 154 4.14 -12.66 -18.66
CA LYS A 154 4.95 -11.44 -18.76
C LYS A 154 5.19 -10.81 -17.39
N ALA A 155 4.16 -10.76 -16.54
CA ALA A 155 4.31 -10.22 -15.18
C ALA A 155 5.22 -11.10 -14.31
N LYS A 156 5.08 -12.44 -14.37
CA LYS A 156 6.01 -13.38 -13.72
C LYS A 156 7.45 -13.18 -14.21
N LEU A 157 7.66 -12.98 -15.53
CA LEU A 157 8.98 -12.68 -16.07
C LEU A 157 9.51 -11.32 -15.59
N ALA A 158 8.68 -10.28 -15.54
CA ALA A 158 9.07 -8.97 -15.02
C ALA A 158 9.51 -9.05 -13.55
N LEU A 159 8.74 -9.78 -12.73
CA LEU A 159 9.08 -10.04 -11.33
C LEU A 159 10.40 -10.84 -11.22
N THR A 160 10.57 -11.90 -12.03
CA THR A 160 11.81 -12.68 -12.09
C THR A 160 13.02 -11.79 -12.36
N LEU A 161 12.92 -10.90 -13.36
CA LEU A 161 14.01 -9.98 -13.69
C LEU A 161 14.30 -8.99 -12.56
N ALA A 162 13.24 -8.42 -11.96
CA ALA A 162 13.34 -7.47 -10.86
C ALA A 162 14.01 -8.11 -9.62
N LEU A 163 13.56 -9.29 -9.20
CA LEU A 163 14.12 -10.01 -8.03
C LEU A 163 15.57 -10.49 -8.27
N SER A 164 15.92 -10.82 -9.52
CA SER A 164 17.29 -11.24 -9.88
C SER A 164 18.32 -10.13 -9.73
N THR A 165 17.91 -8.88 -9.61
CA THR A 165 18.81 -7.76 -9.30
C THR A 165 19.18 -7.63 -7.83
N ARG A 166 18.63 -8.49 -6.94
CA ARG A 166 18.78 -8.43 -5.48
C ARG A 166 18.40 -7.04 -4.92
N PRO A 167 17.19 -6.58 -5.19
CA PRO A 167 16.78 -5.23 -4.83
C PRO A 167 16.61 -5.09 -3.31
N GLN A 168 16.90 -3.90 -2.79
CA GLN A 168 16.53 -3.51 -1.40
C GLN A 168 15.09 -3.01 -1.33
N LEU A 169 14.55 -2.48 -2.45
CA LEU A 169 13.18 -2.01 -2.60
C LEU A 169 12.60 -2.55 -3.91
N LEU A 170 11.48 -3.26 -3.81
CA LEU A 170 10.71 -3.74 -4.96
C LEU A 170 9.50 -2.80 -5.16
N ILE A 171 9.41 -2.17 -6.32
CA ILE A 171 8.30 -1.29 -6.69
C ILE A 171 7.46 -2.00 -7.77
N LEU A 172 6.16 -2.15 -7.49
CA LEU A 172 5.21 -2.83 -8.37
C LEU A 172 4.07 -1.85 -8.71
N ASP A 173 3.92 -1.50 -9.98
CA ASP A 173 2.85 -0.60 -10.45
C ASP A 173 1.69 -1.42 -11.05
N GLU A 174 0.62 -1.60 -10.29
CA GLU A 174 -0.57 -2.41 -10.64
C GLU A 174 -0.18 -3.77 -11.29
N PRO A 175 0.67 -4.59 -10.63
CA PRO A 175 1.38 -5.70 -11.28
C PRO A 175 0.46 -6.83 -11.75
N THR A 176 -0.74 -6.92 -11.19
CA THR A 176 -1.73 -7.98 -11.44
C THR A 176 -2.80 -7.57 -12.44
N ALA A 177 -2.68 -6.38 -13.04
CA ALA A 177 -3.64 -5.86 -14.01
C ALA A 177 -3.82 -6.85 -15.17
N GLY A 178 -5.08 -7.22 -15.46
CA GLY A 178 -5.42 -8.17 -16.53
C GLY A 178 -5.13 -9.63 -16.21
N MET A 179 -4.80 -9.99 -14.99
CA MET A 179 -4.73 -11.39 -14.53
C MET A 179 -6.11 -11.89 -14.11
N ASP A 180 -6.36 -13.19 -14.32
CA ASP A 180 -7.50 -13.85 -13.69
C ASP A 180 -7.28 -13.97 -12.15
N PRO A 181 -8.34 -14.22 -11.38
CA PRO A 181 -8.24 -14.23 -9.91
C PRO A 181 -7.24 -15.24 -9.34
N VAL A 182 -7.07 -16.41 -10.00
CA VAL A 182 -6.15 -17.46 -9.52
C VAL A 182 -4.70 -17.02 -9.75
N ALA A 183 -4.38 -16.60 -10.98
CA ALA A 183 -3.04 -16.11 -11.33
C ALA A 183 -2.64 -14.90 -10.50
N ARG A 184 -3.61 -14.01 -10.19
CA ARG A 184 -3.41 -12.86 -9.29
C ARG A 184 -3.00 -13.30 -7.89
N ARG A 185 -3.74 -14.24 -7.31
CA ARG A 185 -3.44 -14.75 -5.96
C ARG A 185 -2.06 -15.39 -5.90
N GLU A 186 -1.74 -16.27 -6.85
CA GLU A 186 -0.40 -16.86 -6.95
C GLU A 186 0.70 -15.82 -7.05
N PHE A 187 0.50 -14.77 -7.85
CA PHE A 187 1.48 -13.70 -7.99
C PHE A 187 1.71 -12.94 -6.68
N LEU A 188 0.64 -12.61 -5.95
CA LEU A 188 0.71 -11.92 -4.68
C LEU A 188 1.38 -12.77 -3.59
N ASP A 189 1.04 -14.07 -3.53
CA ASP A 189 1.66 -15.01 -2.61
C ASP A 189 3.18 -15.10 -2.85
N LEU A 190 3.61 -15.14 -4.13
CA LEU A 190 5.02 -15.10 -4.51
C LEU A 190 5.71 -13.80 -4.08
N VAL A 191 5.07 -12.64 -4.28
CA VAL A 191 5.61 -11.35 -3.83
C VAL A 191 5.79 -11.35 -2.32
N ARG A 192 4.79 -11.83 -1.57
CA ARG A 192 4.86 -11.91 -0.10
C ARG A 192 5.98 -12.83 0.37
N GLU A 193 6.08 -14.02 -0.22
CA GLU A 193 7.13 -14.99 0.09
C GLU A 193 8.52 -14.40 -0.13
N GLN A 194 8.74 -13.73 -1.27
CA GLN A 194 10.03 -13.12 -1.60
C GLN A 194 10.38 -11.97 -0.66
N THR A 195 9.38 -11.15 -0.27
CA THR A 195 9.59 -10.08 0.70
C THR A 195 10.05 -10.63 2.05
N VAL A 196 9.40 -11.67 2.54
CA VAL A 196 9.73 -12.29 3.83
C VAL A 196 11.08 -13.02 3.78
N SER A 197 11.34 -13.83 2.73
CA SER A 197 12.56 -14.66 2.64
C SER A 197 13.83 -13.84 2.39
N ASP A 198 13.74 -12.81 1.58
CA ASP A 198 14.91 -12.00 1.18
C ASP A 198 15.05 -10.71 2.03
N GLY A 199 14.08 -10.40 2.90
CA GLY A 199 14.04 -9.15 3.66
C GLY A 199 13.88 -7.90 2.78
N THR A 200 13.36 -8.08 1.56
CA THR A 200 13.16 -7.00 0.59
C THR A 200 11.97 -6.15 1.02
N THR A 201 12.10 -4.82 0.98
CA THR A 201 10.94 -3.93 1.17
C THR A 201 10.13 -3.92 -0.11
N THR A 202 8.81 -4.07 -0.02
CA THR A 202 7.93 -4.05 -1.19
C THR A 202 6.95 -2.88 -1.12
N PHE A 203 6.93 -2.07 -2.18
CA PHE A 203 5.94 -1.02 -2.42
C PHE A 203 5.10 -1.40 -3.63
N PHE A 204 3.81 -1.66 -3.45
CA PHE A 204 2.96 -1.99 -4.58
C PHE A 204 1.72 -1.08 -4.67
N SER A 205 1.44 -0.58 -5.88
CA SER A 205 0.25 0.19 -6.14
C SER A 205 -0.88 -0.72 -6.63
N THR A 206 -2.09 -0.43 -6.15
CA THR A 206 -3.30 -1.12 -6.61
C THR A 206 -4.53 -0.24 -6.41
N HIS A 207 -5.60 -0.58 -7.12
CA HIS A 207 -6.95 -0.07 -6.85
C HIS A 207 -7.87 -1.16 -6.28
N LEU A 208 -7.34 -2.38 -6.06
CA LEU A 208 -8.08 -3.54 -5.59
C LEU A 208 -7.78 -3.77 -4.10
N ILE A 209 -8.83 -3.76 -3.30
CA ILE A 209 -8.74 -3.89 -1.85
C ILE A 209 -8.36 -5.30 -1.44
N ASP A 210 -8.85 -6.31 -2.18
CA ASP A 210 -8.52 -7.72 -1.94
C ASP A 210 -7.00 -7.99 -2.02
N GLU A 211 -6.28 -7.24 -2.85
CA GLU A 211 -4.82 -7.36 -2.96
C GLU A 211 -4.12 -6.81 -1.72
N ILE A 212 -4.63 -5.70 -1.18
CA ILE A 212 -4.16 -5.12 0.08
C ILE A 212 -4.35 -6.12 1.22
N GLU A 213 -5.57 -6.68 1.36
CA GLU A 213 -5.87 -7.66 2.40
C GLU A 213 -5.00 -8.92 2.31
N ALA A 214 -4.60 -9.28 1.09
CA ALA A 214 -3.83 -10.48 0.86
C ALA A 214 -2.39 -10.39 1.38
N ILE A 215 -1.71 -9.25 1.19
CA ILE A 215 -0.25 -9.19 1.42
C ILE A 215 0.27 -7.97 2.15
N ALA A 216 -0.50 -6.88 2.31
CA ALA A 216 0.01 -5.64 2.87
C ALA A 216 0.12 -5.67 4.41
N ASP A 217 1.26 -5.20 4.94
CA ASP A 217 1.46 -4.93 6.37
C ASP A 217 0.98 -3.52 6.74
N ARG A 218 1.28 -2.54 5.86
CA ARG A 218 0.85 -1.16 5.97
C ARG A 218 0.29 -0.65 4.65
N ILE A 219 -0.54 0.38 4.73
CA ILE A 219 -1.18 0.97 3.56
C ILE A 219 -1.08 2.50 3.56
N GLY A 220 -0.94 3.05 2.37
CA GLY A 220 -1.16 4.46 2.07
C GLY A 220 -2.38 4.61 1.18
N ILE A 221 -3.41 5.31 1.66
CA ILE A 221 -4.59 5.63 0.85
C ILE A 221 -4.40 7.00 0.23
N VAL A 222 -4.47 7.05 -1.11
CA VAL A 222 -4.36 8.29 -1.87
C VAL A 222 -5.66 8.62 -2.57
N GLU A 223 -6.10 9.88 -2.44
CA GLU A 223 -7.24 10.44 -3.15
C GLU A 223 -6.93 11.87 -3.61
N SER A 224 -7.21 12.15 -4.89
CA SER A 224 -6.97 13.48 -5.48
C SER A 224 -5.54 14.03 -5.24
N GLY A 225 -4.53 13.15 -5.32
CA GLY A 225 -3.13 13.50 -5.16
C GLY A 225 -2.67 13.75 -3.71
N ARG A 226 -3.49 13.48 -2.71
CA ARG A 226 -3.18 13.64 -1.29
C ARG A 226 -3.25 12.31 -0.55
N THR A 227 -2.41 12.13 0.45
CA THR A 227 -2.52 11.02 1.38
C THR A 227 -3.68 11.27 2.34
N ILE A 228 -4.63 10.33 2.41
CA ILE A 228 -5.75 10.37 3.36
C ILE A 228 -5.44 9.51 4.58
N TYR A 229 -4.69 8.44 4.37
CA TYR A 229 -4.25 7.52 5.42
C TYR A 229 -2.85 7.00 5.10
N ASP A 230 -2.00 6.87 6.12
CA ASP A 230 -0.70 6.19 6.09
C ASP A 230 -0.52 5.48 7.43
N GLY A 231 -0.57 4.15 7.42
CA GLY A 231 -0.49 3.37 8.64
C GLY A 231 -0.71 1.87 8.44
N ALA A 232 -0.67 1.12 9.53
CA ALA A 232 -0.95 -0.31 9.52
C ALA A 232 -2.43 -0.58 9.20
N LEU A 233 -2.69 -1.74 8.58
CA LEU A 233 -4.03 -2.11 8.11
C LEU A 233 -5.01 -2.37 9.25
N ASP A 234 -4.57 -3.11 10.28
CA ASP A 234 -5.44 -3.47 11.42
C ASP A 234 -5.93 -2.27 12.23
N PRO A 235 -5.10 -1.27 12.59
CA PRO A 235 -5.57 -0.05 13.23
C PRO A 235 -6.62 0.70 12.40
N LEU A 236 -6.48 0.76 11.06
CA LEU A 236 -7.49 1.38 10.22
C LEU A 236 -8.82 0.63 10.30
N ARG A 237 -8.79 -0.71 10.13
CA ARG A 237 -9.98 -1.56 10.21
C ARG A 237 -10.70 -1.42 11.55
N ASN A 238 -9.95 -1.34 12.65
CA ASN A 238 -10.50 -1.24 14.00
C ASN A 238 -10.97 0.17 14.36
N SER A 239 -10.51 1.20 13.68
CA SER A 239 -10.89 2.59 13.95
C SER A 239 -12.21 2.99 13.32
N ILE A 240 -12.77 2.21 12.40
CA ILE A 240 -13.99 2.53 11.67
C ILE A 240 -15.04 1.46 11.94
N ASN A 241 -16.17 1.86 12.44
CA ASN A 241 -17.25 0.94 12.78
C ASN A 241 -18.59 1.46 12.23
N CYS A 242 -19.42 0.51 11.80
CA CYS A 242 -20.77 0.75 11.33
C CYS A 242 -21.78 0.30 12.37
N TRP A 243 -22.72 1.15 12.70
CA TRP A 243 -23.75 0.89 13.69
C TRP A 243 -25.11 1.11 13.08
N SER A 244 -26.08 0.30 13.47
CA SER A 244 -27.46 0.45 13.02
C SER A 244 -28.45 0.39 14.19
N ILE A 245 -29.54 1.15 14.07
CA ILE A 245 -30.66 1.15 15.01
C ILE A 245 -31.99 1.14 14.24
N ALA A 246 -33.08 0.65 14.86
CA ALA A 246 -34.39 0.75 14.26
C ALA A 246 -34.76 2.23 14.04
N LYS A 247 -35.31 2.54 12.84
CA LYS A 247 -35.57 3.92 12.42
C LYS A 247 -36.43 4.69 13.39
N GLU A 248 -37.39 4.00 14.00
CA GLU A 248 -38.34 4.57 14.97
C GLU A 248 -37.69 5.01 16.28
N LEU A 249 -36.50 4.50 16.58
CA LEU A 249 -35.74 4.77 17.82
C LEU A 249 -34.66 5.84 17.64
N TYR A 250 -34.44 6.34 16.41
CA TYR A 250 -33.36 7.28 16.12
C TYR A 250 -33.87 8.63 15.63
N VAL A 251 -33.35 9.69 16.23
CA VAL A 251 -33.53 11.07 15.76
C VAL A 251 -32.22 11.47 15.02
N PRO A 252 -32.28 11.84 13.74
CA PRO A 252 -31.10 12.27 13.00
C PRO A 252 -30.32 13.39 13.70
N GLY A 253 -29.02 13.16 13.93
CA GLY A 253 -28.15 14.06 14.67
C GLY A 253 -28.07 13.83 16.19
N ASP A 254 -28.88 12.96 16.74
CA ASP A 254 -28.86 12.59 18.17
C ASP A 254 -28.11 11.27 18.37
N LEU A 255 -26.77 11.35 18.32
CA LEU A 255 -25.91 10.20 18.59
C LEU A 255 -25.82 9.96 20.11
N PRO A 256 -25.81 8.68 20.57
CA PRO A 256 -25.54 8.36 21.97
C PRO A 256 -24.36 9.14 22.51
N GLY A 257 -24.44 9.66 23.72
CA GLY A 257 -23.42 10.51 24.31
C GLY A 257 -22.04 9.85 24.38
N GLU A 258 -21.99 8.53 24.37
CA GLU A 258 -20.75 7.72 24.26
C GLU A 258 -20.15 7.77 22.85
N PHE A 259 -20.95 7.70 21.79
CA PHE A 259 -20.48 7.90 20.41
C PHE A 259 -19.98 9.33 20.21
N ALA A 260 -20.74 10.32 20.67
CA ALA A 260 -20.36 11.73 20.55
C ALA A 260 -19.04 12.06 21.27
N ARG A 261 -18.75 11.40 22.41
CA ARG A 261 -17.51 11.62 23.18
C ARG A 261 -16.29 10.93 22.59
N ASN A 262 -16.47 9.78 21.94
CA ASN A 262 -15.37 8.91 21.49
C ASN A 262 -15.18 8.89 19.97
N SER A 263 -16.16 9.36 19.18
CA SER A 263 -16.00 9.47 17.74
C SER A 263 -15.22 10.72 17.37
N LEU A 264 -14.23 10.55 16.46
CA LEU A 264 -13.54 11.66 15.82
C LEU A 264 -14.43 12.30 14.76
N ARG A 265 -15.21 11.47 14.06
CA ARG A 265 -15.96 11.91 12.89
C ARG A 265 -17.07 10.94 12.52
N VAL A 266 -18.24 11.48 12.15
CA VAL A 266 -19.27 10.76 11.39
C VAL A 266 -18.85 10.74 9.94
N LEU A 267 -18.60 9.55 9.39
CA LEU A 267 -18.18 9.38 8.00
C LEU A 267 -19.37 9.30 7.06
N LYS A 268 -20.42 8.62 7.51
CA LYS A 268 -21.65 8.43 6.73
C LYS A 268 -22.81 8.17 7.69
N ASP A 269 -23.99 8.70 7.37
CA ASP A 269 -25.25 8.35 8.00
C ASP A 269 -26.36 8.24 6.96
N GLY A 270 -27.41 7.49 7.27
CA GLY A 270 -28.54 7.33 6.37
C GLY A 270 -29.42 6.13 6.69
N GLU A 271 -30.56 6.06 6.02
CA GLU A 271 -31.52 4.95 6.15
C GLU A 271 -31.16 3.81 5.20
N ARG A 272 -31.19 2.57 5.71
CA ARG A 272 -31.03 1.34 4.93
C ARG A 272 -31.96 0.25 5.48
N GLN A 273 -32.86 -0.26 4.66
CA GLN A 273 -33.77 -1.37 5.00
C GLN A 273 -34.57 -1.16 6.31
N GLY A 274 -35.11 0.06 6.53
CA GLY A 274 -35.89 0.37 7.72
C GLY A 274 -35.05 0.57 9.00
N ARG A 275 -33.75 0.64 8.87
CA ARG A 275 -32.82 0.96 9.97
C ARG A 275 -32.03 2.23 9.62
N TRP A 276 -31.71 3.01 10.62
CA TRP A 276 -30.76 4.09 10.50
C TRP A 276 -29.34 3.53 10.70
N VAL A 277 -28.44 3.82 9.77
CA VAL A 277 -27.08 3.31 9.74
C VAL A 277 -26.11 4.47 9.85
N VAL A 278 -25.17 4.38 10.79
CA VAL A 278 -24.14 5.41 11.03
C VAL A 278 -22.77 4.74 10.98
N THR A 279 -21.87 5.30 10.17
CA THR A 279 -20.47 4.89 10.13
C THR A 279 -19.63 5.93 10.86
N LEU A 280 -18.89 5.50 11.87
CA LEU A 280 -18.13 6.34 12.77
C LEU A 280 -16.65 6.01 12.69
N GLN A 281 -15.80 7.04 12.74
CA GLN A 281 -14.36 6.91 12.96
C GLN A 281 -14.05 7.24 14.41
N PHE A 282 -13.30 6.37 15.08
CA PHE A 282 -12.90 6.51 16.47
C PHE A 282 -11.39 6.80 16.59
N SER A 283 -11.01 7.54 17.66
CA SER A 283 -9.60 7.85 17.96
C SER A 283 -8.82 6.66 18.52
N GLN A 284 -9.52 5.71 19.15
CA GLN A 284 -8.98 4.51 19.77
C GLN A 284 -9.90 3.32 19.51
N ASN A 285 -9.42 2.10 19.83
CA ASN A 285 -10.13 0.87 19.60
C ASN A 285 -11.56 0.91 20.18
N ALA A 286 -12.58 0.86 19.33
CA ALA A 286 -13.98 0.98 19.69
C ALA A 286 -14.55 -0.23 20.44
N MET A 287 -13.76 -1.27 20.70
CA MET A 287 -14.23 -2.49 21.39
C MET A 287 -14.79 -2.21 22.79
N ALA A 288 -14.28 -1.21 23.50
CA ALA A 288 -14.79 -0.85 24.83
C ALA A 288 -16.19 -0.22 24.82
N LEU A 289 -16.64 0.27 23.67
CA LEU A 289 -17.97 0.93 23.53
C LEU A 289 -19.10 -0.07 23.21
N THR A 290 -18.74 -1.30 22.83
CA THR A 290 -19.69 -2.27 22.29
C THR A 290 -20.77 -2.66 23.31
N GLU A 291 -20.41 -2.84 24.57
CA GLU A 291 -21.40 -3.30 25.60
C GLU A 291 -22.43 -2.23 25.98
N ILE A 292 -22.02 -0.97 26.02
CA ILE A 292 -22.89 0.13 26.46
C ILE A 292 -23.94 0.45 25.40
N VAL A 293 -23.53 0.46 24.16
CA VAL A 293 -24.33 0.86 23.00
C VAL A 293 -25.32 -0.24 22.59
N LEU A 294 -24.98 -1.51 22.80
CA LEU A 294 -25.89 -2.64 22.56
C LEU A 294 -27.12 -2.58 23.44
N ASN A 295 -27.00 -2.06 24.68
CA ASN A 295 -28.13 -1.90 25.62
C ASN A 295 -29.12 -0.83 25.16
N GLU A 296 -28.72 0.10 24.28
CA GLU A 296 -29.59 1.16 23.73
C GLU A 296 -30.25 0.74 22.40
N GLY A 297 -30.15 -0.52 22.02
CA GLY A 297 -30.75 -1.06 20.78
C GLY A 297 -29.95 -0.88 19.52
N TRP A 298 -28.71 -0.38 19.61
CA TRP A 298 -27.76 -0.32 18.51
C TRP A 298 -27.16 -1.70 18.22
N ARG A 299 -26.88 -1.94 16.96
CA ARG A 299 -26.19 -3.17 16.50
C ARG A 299 -24.95 -2.80 15.73
N ASN A 300 -23.84 -3.47 16.04
CA ASN A 300 -22.63 -3.36 15.23
C ASN A 300 -22.84 -4.15 13.94
N GLU A 301 -22.66 -3.50 12.81
CA GLU A 301 -22.75 -4.12 11.49
C GLU A 301 -21.32 -4.44 11.03
N PRO A 302 -21.06 -5.68 10.57
CA PRO A 302 -19.75 -6.04 10.07
C PRO A 302 -19.40 -5.18 8.85
N MET A 303 -18.16 -4.69 8.81
CA MET A 303 -17.63 -3.93 7.68
C MET A 303 -16.53 -4.73 6.98
N SER A 304 -16.61 -4.81 5.65
CA SER A 304 -15.47 -5.22 4.83
C SER A 304 -14.42 -4.11 4.78
N LEU A 305 -13.18 -4.43 4.41
CA LEU A 305 -12.17 -3.39 4.16
C LEU A 305 -12.60 -2.46 3.02
N GLU A 306 -13.38 -2.94 2.07
CA GLU A 306 -13.98 -2.12 1.02
C GLU A 306 -14.93 -1.07 1.59
N ASP A 307 -15.80 -1.44 2.55
CA ASP A 307 -16.69 -0.49 3.22
C ASP A 307 -15.89 0.56 4.00
N VAL A 308 -14.82 0.13 4.68
CA VAL A 308 -13.89 1.03 5.39
C VAL A 308 -13.24 2.02 4.41
N PHE A 309 -12.72 1.53 3.28
CA PHE A 309 -12.12 2.36 2.26
C PHE A 309 -13.11 3.38 1.68
N ILE A 310 -14.32 2.92 1.32
CA ILE A 310 -15.39 3.79 0.81
C ILE A 310 -15.72 4.87 1.84
N ALA A 311 -15.80 4.52 3.12
CA ALA A 311 -16.11 5.46 4.19
C ALA A 311 -15.01 6.52 4.38
N VAL A 312 -13.74 6.13 4.24
CA VAL A 312 -12.58 7.04 4.37
C VAL A 312 -12.48 7.99 3.18
N VAL A 313 -12.72 7.48 1.97
CA VAL A 313 -12.58 8.23 0.70
C VAL A 313 -13.81 9.08 0.40
N ALA A 314 -15.01 8.68 0.86
CA ALA A 314 -16.22 9.46 0.68
C ALA A 314 -16.04 10.85 1.35
N LYS A 315 -16.10 11.90 0.56
CA LYS A 315 -16.20 13.26 1.10
C LYS A 315 -17.53 13.40 1.83
N PRO A 316 -17.55 14.04 3.00
CA PRO A 316 -18.81 14.39 3.67
C PRO A 316 -19.65 15.32 2.80
#